data_00b0bff2996c55d997c62c970745b3cc
#
_entry.id   00b0bff2996c55d997c62c970745b3cc
#
_cell.length_a   1.000
_cell.length_b   1.000
_cell.length_c   1.000
_cell.angle_alpha   90.00
_cell.angle_beta   90.00
_cell.angle_gamma   90.00
#
_symmetry.space_group_name_H-M   'P 1'
#
loop_
_entity.id
_entity.type
_entity.pdbx_description
1 polymer ?
#
loop_
_entity_poly.entity_id
_entity_poly.type
_entity_poly.pdbx_seq_one_letter_code
_entity_poly.pdbx_strand_id
1 'polypeptide(L)'
;MYRRWHGEFQLLIDIKTEGASTYRELDLRLRRYRHLFTTYAHGKVRRSAVTAVISGDRAARVPMEAQRVRRAFYDGRLADLGSAAPASFIPLISDNWSLNFTWQGVGPIPPAERQKLRGIVSTAHKRGQRVRFWATPDLAGPQREAVWGELLAAGVDHLNTDDLAGLQRFLDARGR
;
A
#
# COMPACT_ATOMS: atom_id res chain seq x y z
N MET A 1 -10.49 20.68 -3.66
CA MET A 1 -9.68 20.38 -2.51
C MET A 1 -8.18 20.40 -2.84
N TYR A 2 -7.70 19.81 -3.91
CA TYR A 2 -6.28 19.75 -4.26
C TYR A 2 -5.95 20.49 -5.58
N ARG A 3 -6.36 21.74 -5.73
CA ARG A 3 -6.22 22.52 -6.96
C ARG A 3 -4.77 22.73 -7.45
N ARG A 4 -3.77 22.46 -6.59
CA ARG A 4 -2.34 22.63 -6.90
C ARG A 4 -1.53 21.32 -6.80
N TRP A 5 -2.16 20.18 -6.48
CA TRP A 5 -1.48 18.90 -6.38
C TRP A 5 -1.78 18.05 -7.62
N HIS A 6 -0.75 17.67 -8.35
CA HIS A 6 -0.84 16.89 -9.59
C HIS A 6 -0.33 15.44 -9.40
N GLY A 7 -0.17 14.99 -8.16
CA GLY A 7 0.25 13.62 -7.87
C GLY A 7 -0.88 12.60 -8.02
N GLU A 8 -0.52 11.32 -8.14
CA GLU A 8 -1.46 10.21 -8.11
C GLU A 8 -2.03 10.03 -6.69
N PHE A 9 -3.34 9.83 -6.59
CA PHE A 9 -3.98 9.45 -5.35
C PHE A 9 -4.22 7.94 -5.32
N GLN A 10 -3.68 7.22 -4.33
CA GLN A 10 -3.97 5.82 -4.10
C GLN A 10 -5.15 5.68 -3.13
N LEU A 11 -6.24 5.08 -3.60
CA LEU A 11 -7.41 4.76 -2.80
C LEU A 11 -7.34 3.29 -2.37
N LEU A 12 -7.00 3.04 -1.11
CA LEU A 12 -7.03 1.70 -0.53
C LEU A 12 -8.45 1.39 -0.05
N ILE A 13 -9.07 0.36 -0.63
CA ILE A 13 -10.44 -0.07 -0.33
C ILE A 13 -10.38 -1.39 0.42
N ASP A 14 -10.69 -1.35 1.71
CA ASP A 14 -10.61 -2.50 2.61
C ASP A 14 -11.98 -3.20 2.70
N ILE A 15 -12.11 -4.37 2.07
CA ILE A 15 -13.34 -5.16 2.05
C ILE A 15 -13.42 -5.98 3.34
N LYS A 16 -14.44 -5.71 4.17
CA LYS A 16 -14.70 -6.38 5.45
C LYS A 16 -15.79 -7.46 5.38
N THR A 17 -16.36 -7.66 4.19
CA THR A 17 -17.40 -8.65 3.91
C THR A 17 -16.86 -9.76 2.98
N GLU A 18 -17.75 -10.56 2.34
CA GLU A 18 -17.31 -11.54 1.35
C GLU A 18 -16.69 -10.83 0.14
N GLY A 19 -15.43 -11.16 -0.13
CA GLY A 19 -14.58 -10.39 -1.05
C GLY A 19 -14.99 -10.45 -2.50
N ALA A 20 -15.40 -11.62 -2.99
CA ALA A 20 -15.67 -11.82 -4.42
C ALA A 20 -16.94 -11.10 -4.88
N SER A 21 -18.04 -11.22 -4.13
CA SER A 21 -19.30 -10.52 -4.44
C SER A 21 -19.18 -9.03 -4.24
N THR A 22 -18.57 -8.61 -3.14
CA THR A 22 -18.35 -7.19 -2.85
C THR A 22 -17.48 -6.53 -3.92
N TYR A 23 -16.44 -7.21 -4.38
CA TYR A 23 -15.62 -6.68 -5.46
C TYR A 23 -16.40 -6.52 -6.78
N ARG A 24 -17.29 -7.47 -7.12
CA ARG A 24 -18.12 -7.35 -8.33
C ARG A 24 -19.01 -6.11 -8.31
N GLU A 25 -19.66 -5.85 -7.17
CA GLU A 25 -20.46 -4.63 -6.97
C GLU A 25 -19.59 -3.36 -7.03
N LEU A 26 -18.42 -3.41 -6.41
CA LEU A 26 -17.46 -2.29 -6.44
C LEU A 26 -17.01 -2.00 -7.87
N ASP A 27 -16.67 -3.02 -8.67
CA ASP A 27 -16.27 -2.83 -10.08
C ASP A 27 -17.35 -2.14 -10.90
N LEU A 28 -18.64 -2.48 -10.68
CA LEU A 28 -19.77 -1.78 -11.32
C LEU A 28 -19.80 -0.29 -10.95
N ARG A 29 -19.49 0.06 -9.69
CA ARG A 29 -19.41 1.45 -9.24
C ARG A 29 -18.21 2.17 -9.87
N LEU A 30 -17.03 1.55 -9.88
CA LEU A 30 -15.81 2.13 -10.47
C LEU A 30 -15.98 2.41 -11.97
N ARG A 31 -16.75 1.59 -12.68
CA ARG A 31 -17.06 1.81 -14.12
C ARG A 31 -17.78 3.13 -14.38
N ARG A 32 -18.64 3.59 -13.47
CA ARG A 32 -19.35 4.88 -13.59
C ARG A 32 -18.40 6.07 -13.55
N TYR A 33 -17.27 5.92 -12.85
CA TYR A 33 -16.25 6.95 -12.67
C TYR A 33 -14.95 6.63 -13.42
N ARG A 34 -15.05 5.85 -14.52
CA ARG A 34 -13.89 5.30 -15.26
C ARG A 34 -12.83 6.34 -15.67
N HIS A 35 -13.23 7.59 -15.85
CA HIS A 35 -12.34 8.69 -16.23
C HIS A 35 -11.39 9.13 -15.10
N LEU A 36 -11.72 8.79 -13.84
CA LEU A 36 -10.91 9.11 -12.67
C LEU A 36 -9.90 8.01 -12.32
N PHE A 37 -10.18 6.76 -12.74
CA PHE A 37 -9.43 5.61 -12.26
C PHE A 37 -8.36 5.13 -13.24
N THR A 38 -7.17 4.86 -12.69
CA THR A 38 -6.14 4.07 -13.37
C THR A 38 -6.76 2.75 -13.83
N THR A 39 -6.52 2.39 -15.09
CA THR A 39 -7.15 1.22 -15.71
C THR A 39 -6.08 0.29 -16.29
N TYR A 40 -6.21 -1.00 -16.03
CA TYR A 40 -5.50 -2.04 -16.76
C TYR A 40 -6.39 -2.53 -17.91
N ALA A 41 -5.85 -2.55 -19.12
CA ALA A 41 -6.52 -3.10 -20.29
C ALA A 41 -5.49 -3.58 -21.33
N HIS A 42 -5.72 -4.72 -21.93
CA HIS A 42 -4.88 -5.25 -23.03
C HIS A 42 -3.38 -5.27 -22.69
N GLY A 43 -3.02 -5.74 -21.50
CA GLY A 43 -1.64 -5.84 -21.03
C GLY A 43 -0.99 -4.52 -20.58
N LYS A 44 -1.71 -3.40 -20.63
CA LYS A 44 -1.17 -2.06 -20.32
C LYS A 44 -1.92 -1.40 -19.17
N VAL A 45 -1.19 -0.66 -18.34
CA VAL A 45 -1.74 0.23 -17.32
C VAL A 45 -1.82 1.64 -17.87
N ARG A 46 -3.01 2.21 -17.89
CA ARG A 46 -3.25 3.63 -18.19
C ARG A 46 -3.51 4.36 -16.89
N ARG A 47 -2.57 5.20 -16.48
CA ARG A 47 -2.65 5.97 -15.24
C ARG A 47 -3.70 7.07 -15.34
N SER A 48 -4.35 7.36 -14.21
CA SER A 48 -5.28 8.46 -14.04
C SER A 48 -5.16 9.02 -12.62
N ALA A 49 -5.99 9.99 -12.24
CA ALA A 49 -5.91 10.69 -10.97
C ALA A 49 -5.98 9.76 -9.73
N VAL A 50 -6.72 8.65 -9.84
CA VAL A 50 -6.94 7.73 -8.73
C VAL A 50 -6.54 6.30 -9.12
N THR A 51 -5.70 5.68 -8.30
CA THR A 51 -5.42 4.24 -8.38
C THR A 51 -6.12 3.52 -7.23
N ALA A 52 -7.20 2.80 -7.51
CA ALA A 52 -7.90 2.00 -6.52
C ALA A 52 -7.14 0.69 -6.26
N VAL A 53 -6.90 0.35 -4.99
CA VAL A 53 -6.25 -0.87 -4.54
C VAL A 53 -7.17 -1.59 -3.57
N ILE A 54 -7.50 -2.85 -3.86
CA ILE A 54 -8.42 -3.68 -3.06
C ILE A 54 -7.64 -4.45 -2.01
N SER A 55 -8.01 -4.23 -0.77
CA SER A 55 -7.50 -4.89 0.43
C SER A 55 -8.64 -5.61 1.18
N GLY A 56 -8.33 -6.21 2.32
CA GLY A 56 -9.28 -6.92 3.16
C GLY A 56 -9.45 -8.36 2.73
N ASP A 57 -10.69 -8.79 2.48
CA ASP A 57 -10.99 -10.19 2.17
C ASP A 57 -10.31 -10.65 0.87
N ARG A 58 -9.53 -11.73 0.98
CA ARG A 58 -8.65 -12.24 -0.11
C ARG A 58 -9.41 -12.89 -1.26
N ALA A 59 -10.68 -13.28 -1.07
CA ALA A 59 -11.51 -13.86 -2.12
C ALA A 59 -11.78 -12.88 -3.28
N ALA A 60 -11.61 -11.56 -3.06
CA ALA A 60 -11.65 -10.55 -4.11
C ALA A 60 -10.64 -10.80 -5.24
N ARG A 61 -9.54 -11.49 -4.96
CA ARG A 61 -8.47 -11.79 -5.94
C ARG A 61 -8.99 -12.53 -7.15
N VAL A 62 -9.80 -13.56 -6.94
CA VAL A 62 -10.30 -14.46 -8.01
C VAL A 62 -11.03 -13.69 -9.12
N PRO A 63 -12.10 -12.92 -8.84
CA PRO A 63 -12.77 -12.14 -9.88
C PRO A 63 -11.87 -11.04 -10.48
N MET A 64 -10.91 -10.51 -9.73
CA MET A 64 -9.97 -9.50 -10.24
C MET A 64 -9.00 -10.10 -11.28
N GLU A 65 -8.44 -11.27 -11.02
CA GLU A 65 -7.51 -11.96 -11.94
C GLU A 65 -8.20 -12.35 -13.26
N ALA A 66 -9.48 -12.73 -13.20
CA ALA A 66 -10.26 -13.10 -14.38
C ALA A 66 -10.57 -11.92 -15.32
N GLN A 67 -10.39 -10.67 -14.89
CA GLN A 67 -10.73 -9.50 -15.68
C GLN A 67 -9.65 -9.12 -16.70
N ARG A 68 -10.05 -9.00 -17.97
CA ARG A 68 -9.20 -8.43 -19.03
C ARG A 68 -9.09 -6.90 -18.98
N VAL A 69 -10.11 -6.25 -18.43
CA VAL A 69 -10.16 -4.80 -18.18
C VAL A 69 -10.60 -4.57 -16.74
N ARG A 70 -9.78 -3.95 -15.92
CA ARG A 70 -10.11 -3.64 -14.52
C ARG A 70 -9.67 -2.23 -14.15
N ARG A 71 -10.34 -1.64 -13.15
CA ARG A 71 -10.12 -0.30 -12.62
C ARG A 71 -9.69 -0.31 -11.16
N ALA A 72 -9.33 -1.49 -10.69
CA ALA A 72 -8.76 -1.67 -9.37
C ALA A 72 -7.60 -2.66 -9.44
N PHE A 73 -6.72 -2.57 -8.47
CA PHE A 73 -5.51 -3.37 -8.34
C PHE A 73 -5.54 -4.09 -7.00
N TYR A 74 -4.73 -5.12 -6.84
CA TYR A 74 -4.78 -5.96 -5.66
C TYR A 74 -3.70 -5.56 -4.65
N ASP A 75 -4.08 -5.49 -3.37
CA ASP A 75 -3.18 -5.29 -2.23
C ASP A 75 -2.51 -6.63 -1.88
N GLY A 76 -1.25 -6.80 -2.28
CA GLY A 76 -0.45 -7.98 -1.96
C GLY A 76 -0.03 -8.02 -0.49
N ARG A 77 0.40 -9.19 -0.05
CA ARG A 77 1.04 -9.42 1.25
C ARG A 77 2.52 -9.79 1.04
N LEU A 78 3.29 -9.88 2.11
CA LEU A 78 4.69 -10.35 2.00
C LEU A 78 4.78 -11.76 1.37
N ALA A 79 3.76 -12.60 1.52
CA ALA A 79 3.66 -13.88 0.83
C ALA A 79 3.55 -13.75 -0.72
N ASP A 80 3.08 -12.62 -1.21
CA ASP A 80 3.01 -12.32 -2.66
C ASP A 80 4.32 -11.70 -3.18
N LEU A 81 5.23 -11.29 -2.28
CA LEU A 81 6.51 -10.68 -2.64
C LEU A 81 7.39 -11.70 -3.38
N GLY A 82 7.81 -11.36 -4.59
CA GLY A 82 8.58 -12.29 -5.43
C GLY A 82 7.74 -13.29 -6.22
N SER A 83 6.41 -13.32 -6.06
CA SER A 83 5.51 -14.16 -6.86
C SER A 83 5.54 -13.79 -8.36
N ALA A 84 4.94 -14.62 -9.21
CA ALA A 84 4.83 -14.33 -10.64
C ALA A 84 3.85 -13.17 -10.97
N ALA A 85 3.02 -12.72 -10.02
CA ALA A 85 2.06 -11.66 -10.25
C ALA A 85 2.77 -10.31 -10.52
N PRO A 86 2.48 -9.64 -11.64
CA PRO A 86 3.15 -8.39 -12.00
C PRO A 86 2.63 -7.19 -11.19
N ALA A 87 3.42 -6.10 -11.13
CA ALA A 87 2.99 -4.84 -10.52
C ALA A 87 1.73 -4.25 -11.19
N SER A 88 1.44 -4.60 -12.44
CA SER A 88 0.20 -4.25 -13.10
C SER A 88 -1.04 -4.95 -12.52
N PHE A 89 -0.85 -5.92 -11.61
CA PHE A 89 -1.90 -6.55 -10.81
C PHE A 89 -1.73 -6.26 -9.32
N ILE A 90 -0.52 -6.43 -8.78
CA ILE A 90 -0.15 -6.17 -7.37
C ILE A 90 0.82 -4.98 -7.33
N PRO A 91 0.34 -3.74 -7.36
CA PRO A 91 1.20 -2.55 -7.30
C PRO A 91 1.68 -2.22 -5.88
N LEU A 92 1.05 -2.80 -4.86
CA LEU A 92 1.32 -2.57 -3.45
C LEU A 92 1.55 -3.90 -2.74
N ILE A 93 2.60 -3.97 -1.95
CA ILE A 93 2.84 -5.01 -0.94
C ILE A 93 2.60 -4.38 0.42
N SER A 94 1.60 -4.85 1.13
CA SER A 94 1.15 -4.29 2.40
C SER A 94 0.97 -5.40 3.44
N ASP A 95 1.60 -5.27 4.61
CA ASP A 95 1.50 -6.30 5.64
C ASP A 95 1.50 -5.72 7.06
N ASN A 96 1.17 -6.56 8.03
CA ASN A 96 1.14 -6.23 9.44
C ASN A 96 2.56 -6.12 10.00
N TRP A 97 2.92 -4.94 10.54
CA TRP A 97 4.21 -4.71 11.17
C TRP A 97 4.47 -5.68 12.31
N SER A 98 3.52 -5.77 13.25
CA SER A 98 3.67 -6.56 14.48
C SER A 98 3.72 -8.08 14.26
N LEU A 99 3.27 -8.58 13.10
CA LEU A 99 3.44 -9.99 12.71
C LEU A 99 4.79 -10.26 12.04
N ASN A 100 5.45 -9.23 11.56
CA ASN A 100 6.68 -9.35 10.79
C ASN A 100 7.93 -8.86 11.51
N PHE A 101 7.76 -7.97 12.50
CA PHE A 101 8.84 -7.35 13.26
C PHE A 101 8.52 -7.38 14.75
N THR A 102 9.50 -7.72 15.56
CA THR A 102 9.37 -7.70 17.02
C THR A 102 9.65 -6.32 17.60
N TRP A 103 10.48 -5.53 16.91
CA TRP A 103 10.80 -4.18 17.32
C TRP A 103 9.62 -3.22 17.12
N GLN A 104 9.26 -2.52 18.21
CA GLN A 104 8.13 -1.60 18.26
C GLN A 104 8.55 -0.15 18.57
N GLY A 105 9.75 0.24 18.16
CA GLY A 105 10.25 1.60 18.33
C GLY A 105 10.95 1.89 19.67
N VAL A 106 11.22 0.89 20.48
CA VAL A 106 11.96 1.01 21.76
C VAL A 106 13.44 0.70 21.53
N GLY A 107 14.31 1.65 21.86
CA GLY A 107 15.73 1.49 21.60
C GLY A 107 16.07 1.38 20.10
N PRO A 108 17.30 0.98 19.75
CA PRO A 108 17.68 0.81 18.35
C PRO A 108 17.04 -0.43 17.75
N ILE A 109 16.65 -0.33 16.47
CA ILE A 109 16.14 -1.50 15.73
C ILE A 109 17.25 -2.57 15.60
N PRO A 110 16.96 -3.86 15.88
CA PRO A 110 17.92 -4.93 15.69
C PRO A 110 18.47 -4.97 14.25
N PRO A 111 19.78 -5.15 14.06
CA PRO A 111 20.40 -5.15 12.73
C PRO A 111 19.74 -6.12 11.75
N ALA A 112 19.35 -7.30 12.20
CA ALA A 112 18.68 -8.31 11.38
C ALA A 112 17.29 -7.83 10.90
N GLU A 113 16.50 -7.17 11.76
CA GLU A 113 15.19 -6.61 11.39
C GLU A 113 15.35 -5.44 10.43
N ARG A 114 16.32 -4.56 10.63
CA ARG A 114 16.64 -3.48 9.69
C ARG A 114 17.05 -4.04 8.32
N GLN A 115 17.85 -5.09 8.27
CA GLN A 115 18.23 -5.75 7.03
C GLN A 115 17.01 -6.40 6.34
N LYS A 116 16.14 -7.09 7.11
CA LYS A 116 14.87 -7.65 6.63
C LYS A 116 14.01 -6.57 5.99
N LEU A 117 13.77 -5.44 6.68
CA LEU A 117 12.98 -4.32 6.18
C LEU A 117 13.52 -3.80 4.84
N ARG A 118 14.81 -3.50 4.77
CA ARG A 118 15.47 -3.06 3.53
C ARG A 118 15.39 -4.08 2.41
N GLY A 119 15.52 -5.37 2.73
CA GLY A 119 15.37 -6.48 1.77
C GLY A 119 13.98 -6.54 1.16
N ILE A 120 12.93 -6.40 1.98
CA ILE A 120 11.53 -6.34 1.54
C ILE A 120 11.33 -5.16 0.56
N VAL A 121 11.72 -3.95 0.97
CA VAL A 121 11.55 -2.74 0.15
C VAL A 121 12.32 -2.86 -1.17
N SER A 122 13.60 -3.26 -1.12
CA SER A 122 14.42 -3.43 -2.33
C SER A 122 13.80 -4.46 -3.29
N THR A 123 13.27 -5.57 -2.77
CA THR A 123 12.65 -6.61 -3.60
C THR A 123 11.37 -6.10 -4.25
N ALA A 124 10.51 -5.39 -3.52
CA ALA A 124 9.30 -4.79 -4.03
C ALA A 124 9.60 -3.73 -5.12
N HIS A 125 10.53 -2.82 -4.84
CA HIS A 125 10.91 -1.75 -5.78
C HIS A 125 11.51 -2.27 -7.08
N LYS A 126 12.36 -3.31 -7.04
CA LYS A 126 12.87 -3.98 -8.25
C LYS A 126 11.77 -4.52 -9.15
N ARG A 127 10.60 -4.78 -8.60
CA ARG A 127 9.41 -5.27 -9.32
C ARG A 127 8.40 -4.17 -9.66
N GLY A 128 8.70 -2.91 -9.34
CA GLY A 128 7.81 -1.77 -9.53
C GLY A 128 6.62 -1.75 -8.57
N GLN A 129 6.74 -2.41 -7.43
CA GLN A 129 5.73 -2.46 -6.37
C GLN A 129 6.08 -1.46 -5.27
N ARG A 130 5.07 -0.85 -4.65
CA ARG A 130 5.18 -0.02 -3.46
C ARG A 130 5.06 -0.86 -2.18
N VAL A 131 5.52 -0.33 -1.06
CA VAL A 131 5.48 -1.00 0.24
C VAL A 131 4.74 -0.16 1.27
N ARG A 132 3.91 -0.80 2.08
CA ARG A 132 3.21 -0.24 3.23
C ARG A 132 3.22 -1.25 4.38
N PHE A 133 3.41 -0.77 5.60
CA PHE A 133 3.14 -1.56 6.81
C PHE A 133 2.02 -0.91 7.62
N TRP A 134 1.05 -1.71 8.05
CA TRP A 134 -0.01 -1.32 8.98
C TRP A 134 0.23 -1.98 10.36
N ALA A 135 -0.56 -1.63 11.37
CA ALA A 135 -0.34 -2.04 12.77
C ALA A 135 1.07 -1.68 13.30
N THR A 136 1.61 -0.56 12.84
CA THR A 136 2.76 0.09 13.47
C THR A 136 2.32 0.80 14.75
N PRO A 137 3.21 1.04 15.74
CA PRO A 137 2.89 1.90 16.87
C PRO A 137 2.32 3.24 16.41
N ASP A 138 1.10 3.61 16.85
CA ASP A 138 0.42 4.83 16.38
C ASP A 138 0.09 5.83 17.49
N LEU A 139 0.32 5.49 18.75
CA LEU A 139 0.26 6.46 19.84
C LEU A 139 1.37 7.50 19.70
N ALA A 140 1.01 8.78 19.83
CA ALA A 140 1.98 9.88 19.74
C ALA A 140 3.12 9.70 20.74
N GLY A 141 4.36 9.81 20.25
CA GLY A 141 5.54 9.67 21.09
C GLY A 141 6.75 9.09 20.36
N PRO A 142 7.87 8.94 21.09
CA PRO A 142 9.15 8.59 20.49
C PRO A 142 9.16 7.21 19.81
N GLN A 143 8.36 6.26 20.27
CA GLN A 143 8.27 4.93 19.67
C GLN A 143 7.72 5.00 18.24
N ARG A 144 6.60 5.70 18.05
CA ARG A 144 5.99 5.93 16.74
C ARG A 144 6.95 6.62 15.79
N GLU A 145 7.58 7.69 16.26
CA GLU A 145 8.53 8.45 15.44
C GLU A 145 9.79 7.66 15.09
N ALA A 146 10.25 6.78 15.98
CA ALA A 146 11.37 5.88 15.70
C ALA A 146 10.99 4.90 14.58
N VAL A 147 9.79 4.30 14.62
CA VAL A 147 9.31 3.40 13.56
C VAL A 147 9.15 4.16 12.24
N TRP A 148 8.52 5.34 12.23
CA TRP A 148 8.41 6.17 11.03
C TRP A 148 9.79 6.52 10.44
N GLY A 149 10.78 6.81 11.30
CA GLY A 149 12.16 7.09 10.89
C GLY A 149 12.81 5.92 10.17
N GLU A 150 12.68 4.71 10.70
CA GLU A 150 13.22 3.50 10.07
C GLU A 150 12.48 3.14 8.76
N LEU A 151 11.15 3.31 8.72
CA LEU A 151 10.37 3.10 7.51
C LEU A 151 10.79 4.07 6.39
N LEU A 152 10.96 5.37 6.72
CA LEU A 152 11.47 6.37 5.78
C LEU A 152 12.90 6.05 5.31
N ALA A 153 13.79 5.69 6.24
CA ALA A 153 15.18 5.36 5.91
C ALA A 153 15.31 4.10 5.04
N ALA A 154 14.35 3.19 5.15
CA ALA A 154 14.25 2.00 4.30
C ALA A 154 13.62 2.29 2.94
N GLY A 155 12.97 3.44 2.75
CA GLY A 155 12.30 3.80 1.50
C GLY A 155 10.88 3.23 1.38
N VAL A 156 10.19 2.97 2.49
CA VAL A 156 8.77 2.55 2.48
C VAL A 156 7.93 3.67 1.87
N ASP A 157 7.03 3.32 0.96
CA ASP A 157 6.29 4.29 0.14
C ASP A 157 5.10 4.93 0.85
N HIS A 158 4.47 4.20 1.77
CA HIS A 158 3.30 4.67 2.51
C HIS A 158 3.47 4.45 4.02
N LEU A 159 3.57 5.52 4.78
CA LEU A 159 3.53 5.49 6.24
C LEU A 159 2.06 5.43 6.68
N ASN A 160 1.74 4.43 7.51
CA ASN A 160 0.38 4.23 8.03
C ASN A 160 0.23 4.92 9.38
N THR A 161 -0.84 5.71 9.55
CA THR A 161 -1.21 6.33 10.82
C THR A 161 -2.64 6.84 10.76
N ASP A 162 -3.29 6.95 11.90
CA ASP A 162 -4.56 7.65 12.07
C ASP A 162 -4.36 9.14 12.44
N ASP A 163 -3.13 9.54 12.83
CA ASP A 163 -2.73 10.93 13.13
C ASP A 163 -2.03 11.59 11.93
N LEU A 164 -2.81 11.98 10.93
CA LEU A 164 -2.28 12.63 9.72
C LEU A 164 -1.54 13.94 10.03
N ALA A 165 -2.02 14.72 11.00
CA ALA A 165 -1.37 15.97 11.39
C ALA A 165 -0.02 15.72 12.07
N GLY A 166 0.08 14.68 12.89
CA GLY A 166 1.35 14.25 13.51
C GLY A 166 2.34 13.78 12.46
N LEU A 167 1.90 12.98 11.49
CA LEU A 167 2.76 12.54 10.40
C LEU A 167 3.24 13.71 9.54
N GLN A 168 2.35 14.66 9.24
CA GLN A 168 2.75 15.85 8.49
C GLN A 168 3.86 16.63 9.21
N ARG A 169 3.68 16.94 10.50
CA ARG A 169 4.74 17.62 11.29
C ARG A 169 6.05 16.84 11.31
N PHE A 170 5.97 15.51 11.44
CA PHE A 170 7.14 14.63 11.43
C PHE A 170 7.91 14.68 10.11
N LEU A 171 7.18 14.72 8.97
CA LEU A 171 7.77 14.82 7.63
C LEU A 171 8.36 16.21 7.37
N ASP A 172 7.61 17.29 7.71
CA ASP A 172 8.06 18.68 7.55
C ASP A 172 9.37 18.94 8.29
N ALA A 173 9.51 18.42 9.52
CA ALA A 173 10.74 18.53 10.31
C ALA A 173 11.95 17.83 9.65
N ARG A 174 11.74 17.00 8.65
CA ARG A 174 12.77 16.26 7.87
C ARG A 174 12.90 16.76 6.43
N GLY A 175 12.22 17.85 6.07
CA GLY A 175 12.26 18.44 4.73
C GLY A 175 11.61 17.58 3.65
N ARG A 176 10.56 16.86 4.03
CA ARG A 176 9.82 15.94 3.14
C ARG A 176 8.42 16.45 2.85
#